data_fcc221bc88d987b1aa835db1a8507be9
#
_entry.id   fcc221bc88d987b1aa835db1a8507be9
#
_cell.length_a   1.000
_cell.length_b   1.000
_cell.length_c   1.000
_cell.angle_alpha   90.00
_cell.angle_beta   90.00
_cell.angle_gamma   90.00
#
_symmetry.space_group_name_H-M   'P 1'
#
loop_
_entity.id
_entity.type
_entity.pdbx_description
1 polymer ?
#
loop_
_entity_poly.entity_id
_entity_poly.type
_entity_poly.pdbx_seq_one_letter_code
_entity_poly.pdbx_strand_id
1 'polypeptide(L)'
;MPIAMPTALIDAPCSHTLVLGLGNTLLSDEGAGVYVVRTLAAHSADFPGVQWMDGGTLGFALADAVVQAHALIVVDTANLEAPAGTVRVFEDAAMDEFVSTGKKSSVHEVSLNDLLAVALLEDRLPRRRALVGIQPLSLDWGEQPSAAVQAGMLQAAEAVKHILQRWQHVP
;
A
#
# COMPACT_ATOMS: atom_id res chain seq x y z
N MET A 1 -50.17 8.24 -8.50
CA MET A 1 -49.32 7.22 -7.84
C MET A 1 -47.93 7.74 -7.83
N PRO A 2 -47.36 8.14 -6.71
CA PRO A 2 -45.94 8.50 -6.65
C PRO A 2 -45.11 7.24 -6.67
N ILE A 3 -44.19 7.17 -7.62
CA ILE A 3 -43.16 6.13 -7.70
C ILE A 3 -42.23 6.37 -6.52
N ALA A 4 -42.26 5.48 -5.53
CA ALA A 4 -41.29 5.48 -4.45
C ALA A 4 -39.91 5.24 -5.03
N MET A 5 -39.04 6.24 -4.95
CA MET A 5 -37.62 6.07 -5.16
C MET A 5 -37.10 5.03 -4.15
N PRO A 6 -36.31 4.06 -4.56
CA PRO A 6 -35.69 3.17 -3.58
C PRO A 6 -34.76 3.99 -2.70
N THR A 7 -35.12 4.05 -1.46
CA THR A 7 -34.33 4.59 -0.35
C THR A 7 -32.95 3.96 -0.36
N ALA A 8 -31.95 4.85 -0.40
CA ALA A 8 -30.59 4.66 0.04
C ALA A 8 -30.10 3.20 0.13
N LEU A 9 -29.21 2.83 -0.75
CA LEU A 9 -28.18 1.85 -0.43
C LEU A 9 -27.50 2.35 0.85
N ILE A 10 -27.98 1.84 1.97
CA ILE A 10 -27.31 1.95 3.26
C ILE A 10 -25.91 1.38 3.01
N ASP A 11 -24.90 2.22 3.19
CA ASP A 11 -23.50 1.82 3.19
C ASP A 11 -23.36 0.56 4.04
N ALA A 12 -23.29 -0.59 3.39
CA ALA A 12 -22.86 -1.79 4.04
C ALA A 12 -21.40 -1.54 4.49
N PRO A 13 -21.03 -1.86 5.72
CA PRO A 13 -19.64 -1.75 6.17
C PRO A 13 -18.85 -2.90 5.55
N CYS A 14 -18.65 -2.87 4.25
CA CYS A 14 -17.70 -3.70 3.54
C CYS A 14 -16.59 -2.80 3.07
N SER A 15 -15.81 -2.37 4.02
CA SER A 15 -14.53 -1.76 3.74
C SER A 15 -13.61 -2.82 3.12
N HIS A 16 -13.68 -2.99 1.81
CA HIS A 16 -12.68 -3.74 1.08
C HIS A 16 -11.37 -2.97 1.18
N THR A 17 -10.51 -3.40 2.09
CA THR A 17 -9.18 -2.84 2.27
C THR A 17 -8.19 -3.65 1.46
N LEU A 18 -7.49 -3.00 0.55
CA LEU A 18 -6.37 -3.58 -0.20
C LEU A 18 -5.06 -3.25 0.51
N VAL A 19 -4.28 -4.27 0.84
CA VAL A 19 -2.87 -4.12 1.27
C VAL A 19 -1.98 -4.61 0.15
N LEU A 20 -1.25 -3.70 -0.44
CA LEU A 20 -0.47 -3.89 -1.66
C LEU A 20 1.03 -3.78 -1.35
N GLY A 21 1.79 -4.83 -1.61
CA GLY A 21 3.25 -4.82 -1.55
C GLY A 21 3.83 -4.54 -2.93
N LEU A 22 4.63 -3.48 -3.05
CA LEU A 22 5.33 -3.16 -4.28
C LEU A 22 6.82 -3.45 -4.16
N GLY A 23 7.47 -3.72 -5.28
CA GLY A 23 8.92 -3.86 -5.38
C GLY A 23 9.36 -5.05 -6.22
N ASN A 24 10.66 -5.12 -6.49
CA ASN A 24 11.31 -6.18 -7.22
C ASN A 24 12.15 -7.04 -6.28
N THR A 25 11.75 -8.28 -6.06
CA THR A 25 12.44 -9.21 -5.15
C THR A 25 13.81 -9.68 -5.67
N LEU A 26 14.20 -9.32 -6.89
CA LEU A 26 15.52 -9.59 -7.44
C LEU A 26 16.52 -8.44 -7.19
N LEU A 27 16.06 -7.32 -6.65
CA LEU A 27 16.87 -6.12 -6.41
C LEU A 27 17.00 -5.83 -4.90
N SER A 28 17.50 -6.79 -4.16
CA SER A 28 17.81 -6.66 -2.71
C SER A 28 16.68 -6.00 -1.92
N ASP A 29 16.92 -4.78 -1.42
CA ASP A 29 16.00 -4.06 -0.55
C ASP A 29 14.69 -3.64 -1.26
N GLU A 30 14.70 -3.53 -2.59
CA GLU A 30 13.51 -3.13 -3.35
C GLU A 30 12.35 -4.11 -3.19
N GLY A 31 12.64 -5.37 -2.89
CA GLY A 31 11.63 -6.40 -2.61
C GLY A 31 10.94 -6.28 -1.24
N ALA A 32 11.37 -5.37 -0.38
CA ALA A 32 10.92 -5.31 1.02
C ALA A 32 9.39 -5.21 1.16
N GLY A 33 8.73 -4.37 0.35
CA GLY A 33 7.27 -4.22 0.40
C GLY A 33 6.54 -5.53 0.09
N VAL A 34 7.01 -6.26 -0.91
CA VAL A 34 6.46 -7.58 -1.30
C VAL A 34 6.63 -8.59 -0.17
N TYR A 35 7.81 -8.66 0.44
CA TYR A 35 8.07 -9.59 1.55
C TYR A 35 7.20 -9.29 2.77
N VAL A 36 7.02 -8.02 3.13
CA VAL A 36 6.13 -7.62 4.24
C VAL A 36 4.71 -8.10 3.99
N VAL A 37 4.17 -7.83 2.81
CA VAL A 37 2.79 -8.22 2.48
C VAL A 37 2.62 -9.73 2.42
N ARG A 38 3.57 -10.47 1.83
CA ARG A 38 3.54 -11.94 1.84
C ARG A 38 3.55 -12.51 3.26
N THR A 39 4.36 -11.94 4.16
CA THR A 39 4.40 -12.36 5.56
C THR A 39 3.07 -12.12 6.27
N LEU A 40 2.46 -10.96 6.06
CA LEU A 40 1.17 -10.62 6.67
C LEU A 40 0.02 -11.45 6.07
N ALA A 41 0.06 -11.75 4.78
CA ALA A 41 -0.94 -12.57 4.10
C ALA A 41 -1.02 -14.00 4.67
N ALA A 42 0.08 -14.53 5.19
CA ALA A 42 0.10 -15.83 5.88
C ALA A 42 -0.74 -15.83 7.18
N HIS A 43 -1.06 -14.64 7.73
CA HIS A 43 -1.90 -14.45 8.91
C HIS A 43 -3.21 -13.74 8.56
N SER A 44 -3.70 -13.91 7.33
CA SER A 44 -4.90 -13.22 6.82
C SER A 44 -6.17 -13.46 7.63
N ALA A 45 -6.26 -14.60 8.34
CA ALA A 45 -7.39 -14.91 9.22
C ALA A 45 -7.60 -13.89 10.34
N ASP A 46 -6.53 -13.19 10.77
CA ASP A 46 -6.59 -12.16 11.82
C ASP A 46 -7.18 -10.84 11.32
N PHE A 47 -7.33 -10.69 9.99
CA PHE A 47 -7.76 -9.44 9.34
C PHE A 47 -8.87 -9.71 8.31
N PRO A 48 -10.10 -10.04 8.75
CA PRO A 48 -11.22 -10.29 7.84
C PRO A 48 -11.53 -9.03 7.01
N GLY A 49 -11.85 -9.20 5.73
CA GLY A 49 -12.17 -8.09 4.82
C GLY A 49 -10.94 -7.39 4.22
N VAL A 50 -9.74 -7.87 4.51
CA VAL A 50 -8.48 -7.38 3.90
C VAL A 50 -8.06 -8.27 2.75
N GLN A 51 -7.86 -7.67 1.59
CA GLN A 51 -7.20 -8.30 0.44
C GLN A 51 -5.70 -8.02 0.48
N TRP A 52 -4.91 -9.06 0.50
CA TRP A 52 -3.45 -8.98 0.46
C TRP A 52 -2.98 -9.24 -0.97
N MET A 53 -2.18 -8.35 -1.51
CA MET A 53 -1.72 -8.46 -2.90
C MET A 53 -0.23 -8.20 -3.01
N ASP A 54 0.47 -9.16 -3.61
CA ASP A 54 1.82 -8.98 -4.11
C ASP A 54 1.71 -8.28 -5.48
N GLY A 55 2.02 -7.02 -5.51
CA GLY A 55 1.96 -6.21 -6.72
C GLY A 55 3.24 -6.29 -7.56
N GLY A 56 4.34 -6.74 -6.97
CA GLY A 56 5.62 -6.78 -7.67
C GLY A 56 5.93 -5.45 -8.38
N THR A 57 6.25 -5.53 -9.65
CA THR A 57 6.54 -4.38 -10.54
C THR A 57 5.44 -4.14 -11.60
N LEU A 58 4.32 -4.83 -11.50
CA LEU A 58 3.26 -4.85 -12.52
C LEU A 58 2.33 -3.63 -12.40
N GLY A 59 2.80 -2.47 -12.82
CA GLY A 59 2.11 -1.18 -12.71
C GLY A 59 0.61 -1.16 -13.05
N PHE A 60 0.23 -0.99 -14.32
CA PHE A 60 -1.17 -0.81 -14.72
C PHE A 60 -2.09 -2.02 -14.44
N ALA A 61 -1.55 -3.24 -14.35
CA ALA A 61 -2.33 -4.41 -13.97
C ALA A 61 -2.95 -4.29 -12.56
N LEU A 62 -2.39 -3.41 -11.72
CA LEU A 62 -2.88 -3.15 -10.36
C LEU A 62 -3.97 -2.07 -10.31
N ALA A 63 -4.18 -1.31 -11.39
CA ALA A 63 -5.11 -0.19 -11.39
C ALA A 63 -6.54 -0.62 -11.02
N ASP A 64 -7.01 -1.73 -11.57
CA ASP A 64 -8.35 -2.25 -11.27
C ASP A 64 -8.52 -2.59 -9.77
N ALA A 65 -7.54 -3.23 -9.16
CA ALA A 65 -7.57 -3.55 -7.74
C ALA A 65 -7.59 -2.28 -6.87
N VAL A 66 -6.82 -1.25 -7.24
CA VAL A 66 -6.80 0.03 -6.54
C VAL A 66 -8.12 0.77 -6.68
N VAL A 67 -8.69 0.80 -7.89
CA VAL A 67 -9.98 1.44 -8.20
C VAL A 67 -11.14 0.79 -7.42
N GLN A 68 -11.09 -0.52 -7.21
CA GLN A 68 -12.12 -1.24 -6.48
C GLN A 68 -11.97 -1.16 -4.95
N ALA A 69 -10.82 -0.75 -4.45
CA ALA A 69 -10.56 -0.66 -3.02
C ALA A 69 -11.23 0.58 -2.39
N HIS A 70 -11.89 0.41 -1.25
CA HIS A 70 -12.38 1.53 -0.43
C HIS A 70 -11.27 2.14 0.42
N ALA A 71 -10.34 1.29 0.85
CA ALA A 71 -9.15 1.69 1.59
C ALA A 71 -7.92 0.99 1.02
N LEU A 72 -6.79 1.67 0.98
CA LEU A 72 -5.54 1.21 0.38
C LEU A 72 -4.38 1.41 1.33
N ILE A 73 -3.64 0.35 1.62
CA ILE A 73 -2.33 0.43 2.26
C ILE A 73 -1.29 -0.07 1.27
N VAL A 74 -0.31 0.75 0.97
CA VAL A 74 0.83 0.37 0.12
C VAL A 74 2.07 0.21 0.99
N VAL A 75 2.80 -0.87 0.82
CA VAL A 75 4.12 -1.08 1.41
C VAL A 75 5.14 -1.08 0.30
N ASP A 76 6.10 -0.17 0.36
CA ASP A 76 7.11 0.00 -0.69
C ASP A 76 8.41 0.57 -0.10
N THR A 77 9.51 0.40 -0.80
CA THR A 77 10.73 1.16 -0.51
C THR A 77 10.56 2.60 -0.97
N ALA A 78 11.09 3.52 -0.18
CA ALA A 78 10.99 4.94 -0.47
C ALA A 78 12.25 5.69 -0.02
N ASN A 79 12.64 6.70 -0.77
CA ASN A 79 13.70 7.61 -0.33
C ASN A 79 13.15 8.55 0.73
N LEU A 80 13.38 8.22 1.99
CA LEU A 80 12.95 8.99 3.16
C LEU A 80 14.00 10.01 3.61
N GLU A 81 15.15 10.05 2.92
CA GLU A 81 16.33 10.84 3.35
C GLU A 81 16.71 10.54 4.81
N ALA A 82 16.73 9.24 5.14
CA ALA A 82 16.91 8.71 6.48
C ALA A 82 17.86 7.50 6.47
N PRO A 83 18.35 7.05 7.63
CA PRO A 83 19.13 5.81 7.71
C PRO A 83 18.36 4.62 7.15
N ALA A 84 19.10 3.66 6.52
CA ALA A 84 18.52 2.45 5.98
C ALA A 84 17.68 1.69 7.02
N GLY A 85 16.55 1.12 6.61
CA GLY A 85 15.61 0.44 7.49
C GLY A 85 14.65 1.36 8.23
N THR A 86 14.79 2.69 8.13
CA THR A 86 13.80 3.63 8.67
C THR A 86 12.46 3.40 8.02
N VAL A 87 11.39 3.38 8.83
CA VAL A 87 10.01 3.26 8.37
C VAL A 87 9.27 4.56 8.65
N ARG A 88 8.53 5.05 7.67
CA ARG A 88 7.58 6.17 7.83
C ARG A 88 6.23 5.83 7.21
N VAL A 89 5.19 6.32 7.86
CA VAL A 89 3.80 6.19 7.40
C VAL A 89 3.33 7.55 6.92
N PHE A 90 2.75 7.57 5.72
CA PHE A 90 2.09 8.74 5.15
C PHE A 90 0.64 8.37 4.89
N GLU A 91 -0.30 9.15 5.42
CA GLU A 91 -1.73 8.88 5.27
C GLU A 91 -2.42 9.99 4.49
N ASP A 92 -3.38 9.60 3.66
CA ASP A 92 -4.27 10.48 2.89
C ASP A 92 -3.51 11.60 2.13
N ALA A 93 -3.77 12.86 2.45
CA ALA A 93 -3.13 14.00 1.78
C ALA A 93 -1.59 13.99 1.91
N ALA A 94 -1.05 13.52 3.03
CA ALA A 94 0.40 13.40 3.22
C ALA A 94 0.98 12.31 2.31
N MET A 95 0.25 11.24 2.06
CA MET A 95 0.63 10.22 1.08
C MET A 95 0.63 10.80 -0.34
N ASP A 96 -0.43 11.52 -0.72
CA ASP A 96 -0.54 12.13 -2.05
C ASP A 96 0.60 13.10 -2.32
N GLU A 97 0.92 13.95 -1.34
CA GLU A 97 2.03 14.89 -1.42
C GLU A 97 3.36 14.15 -1.59
N PHE A 98 3.64 13.16 -0.73
CA PHE A 98 4.88 12.40 -0.81
C PHE A 98 5.04 11.67 -2.15
N VAL A 99 3.98 11.02 -2.63
CA VAL A 99 3.98 10.27 -3.89
C VAL A 99 4.17 11.20 -5.09
N SER A 100 3.61 12.41 -5.06
CA SER A 100 3.74 13.40 -6.13
C SER A 100 5.16 13.96 -6.27
N THR A 101 5.96 13.94 -5.20
CA THR A 101 7.36 14.46 -5.24
C THR A 101 8.32 13.55 -6.01
N GLY A 102 7.90 12.33 -6.37
CA GLY A 102 8.75 11.38 -7.08
C GLY A 102 9.93 10.83 -6.27
N LYS A 103 9.96 11.03 -4.95
CA LYS A 103 11.00 10.51 -4.03
C LYS A 103 10.97 8.99 -3.86
N LYS A 104 10.56 8.27 -4.88
CA LYS A 104 10.64 6.82 -4.92
C LYS A 104 12.06 6.36 -5.21
N SER A 105 12.43 5.25 -4.61
CA SER A 105 13.72 4.61 -4.85
C SER A 105 13.72 3.71 -6.08
N SER A 106 12.57 3.36 -6.64
CA SER A 106 12.45 2.41 -7.74
C SER A 106 12.06 3.05 -9.06
N VAL A 107 12.68 2.57 -10.15
CA VAL A 107 12.41 2.98 -11.54
C VAL A 107 11.40 2.00 -12.13
N HIS A 108 10.13 2.11 -11.75
CA HIS A 108 9.06 1.37 -12.40
C HIS A 108 8.50 2.18 -13.57
N GLU A 109 8.13 1.51 -14.67
CA GLU A 109 7.49 2.16 -15.82
C GLU A 109 6.18 2.85 -15.43
N VAL A 110 5.47 2.30 -14.43
CA VAL A 110 4.24 2.87 -13.87
C VAL A 110 4.45 3.06 -12.37
N SER A 111 4.23 4.27 -11.91
CA SER A 111 4.41 4.64 -10.50
C SER A 111 3.12 4.49 -9.70
N LEU A 112 3.24 4.45 -8.37
CA LEU A 112 2.07 4.54 -7.48
C LEU A 112 1.25 5.82 -7.76
N ASN A 113 1.92 6.92 -8.13
CA ASN A 113 1.24 8.16 -8.53
C ASN A 113 0.33 7.94 -9.74
N ASP A 114 0.76 7.15 -10.72
CA ASP A 114 -0.04 6.87 -11.90
C ASP A 114 -1.26 6.01 -11.56
N LEU A 115 -1.11 5.02 -10.66
CA LEU A 115 -2.23 4.21 -10.18
C LEU A 115 -3.26 5.05 -9.41
N LEU A 116 -2.81 5.95 -8.56
CA LEU A 116 -3.71 6.87 -7.85
C LEU A 116 -4.36 7.87 -8.80
N ALA A 117 -3.65 8.32 -9.83
CA ALA A 117 -4.20 9.21 -10.87
C ALA A 117 -5.32 8.52 -11.66
N VAL A 118 -5.16 7.24 -12.02
CA VAL A 118 -6.22 6.45 -12.68
C VAL A 118 -7.45 6.37 -11.77
N ALA A 119 -7.26 6.03 -10.49
CA ALA A 119 -8.36 5.95 -9.54
C ALA A 119 -9.08 7.30 -9.35
N LEU A 120 -8.31 8.40 -9.36
CA LEU A 120 -8.87 9.75 -9.29
C LEU A 120 -9.68 10.11 -10.53
N LEU A 121 -9.19 9.77 -11.73
CA LEU A 121 -9.90 10.02 -13.00
C LEU A 121 -11.22 9.23 -13.09
N GLU A 122 -11.30 8.07 -12.45
CA GLU A 122 -12.51 7.27 -12.37
C GLU A 122 -13.46 7.68 -11.22
N ASP A 123 -13.11 8.74 -10.47
CA ASP A 123 -13.82 9.17 -9.26
C ASP A 123 -13.92 8.05 -8.20
N ARG A 124 -12.88 7.23 -8.13
CA ARG A 124 -12.77 6.04 -7.27
C ARG A 124 -11.48 6.01 -6.46
N LEU A 125 -10.92 7.17 -6.15
CA LEU A 125 -9.76 7.24 -5.27
C LEU A 125 -10.12 6.65 -3.90
N PRO A 126 -9.36 5.66 -3.37
CA PRO A 126 -9.62 5.10 -2.04
C PRO A 126 -9.74 6.20 -0.98
N ARG A 127 -10.83 6.18 -0.22
CA ARG A 127 -11.15 7.24 0.76
C ARG A 127 -10.13 7.33 1.87
N ARG A 128 -9.57 6.19 2.27
CA ARG A 128 -8.44 6.09 3.20
C ARG A 128 -7.30 5.46 2.45
N ARG A 129 -6.14 6.05 2.53
CA ARG A 129 -4.94 5.52 1.88
C ARG A 129 -3.71 5.80 2.70
N ALA A 130 -2.83 4.83 2.76
CA ALA A 130 -1.57 4.93 3.49
C ALA A 130 -0.42 4.34 2.68
N LEU A 131 0.74 4.99 2.76
CA LEU A 131 2.01 4.45 2.31
C LEU A 131 2.88 4.15 3.53
N VAL A 132 3.30 2.92 3.67
CA VAL A 132 4.32 2.50 4.61
C VAL A 132 5.62 2.40 3.84
N GLY A 133 6.44 3.44 3.93
CA GLY A 133 7.71 3.56 3.23
C GLY A 133 8.87 3.02 4.06
N ILE A 134 9.76 2.27 3.44
CA ILE A 134 10.98 1.71 4.06
C ILE A 134 12.19 2.28 3.33
N GLN A 135 13.12 2.92 4.05
CA GLN A 135 14.35 3.43 3.47
C GLN A 135 15.27 2.28 3.07
N PRO A 136 15.61 2.10 1.78
CA PRO A 136 16.55 1.08 1.33
C PRO A 136 18.01 1.48 1.63
N LEU A 137 18.87 0.47 1.70
CA LEU A 137 20.32 0.61 1.70
C LEU A 137 20.89 0.43 0.29
N SER A 138 20.45 -0.62 -0.41
CA SER A 138 20.90 -0.98 -1.75
C SER A 138 19.75 -1.46 -2.62
N LEU A 139 19.82 -1.09 -3.89
CA LEU A 139 18.92 -1.53 -4.95
C LEU A 139 19.65 -2.37 -6.00
N ASP A 140 20.81 -2.86 -5.66
CA ASP A 140 21.60 -3.75 -6.51
C ASP A 140 20.97 -5.15 -6.60
N TRP A 141 21.43 -5.94 -7.56
CA TRP A 141 20.99 -7.31 -7.70
C TRP A 141 21.22 -8.11 -6.41
N GLY A 142 20.20 -8.83 -5.96
CA GLY A 142 20.27 -9.69 -4.79
C GLY A 142 18.88 -10.16 -4.38
N GLU A 143 18.82 -11.38 -3.85
CA GLU A 143 17.55 -12.02 -3.47
C GLU A 143 17.15 -11.76 -2.01
N GLN A 144 17.99 -11.07 -1.26
CA GLN A 144 17.77 -10.84 0.17
C GLN A 144 17.90 -9.35 0.48
N PRO A 145 16.96 -8.78 1.24
CA PRO A 145 17.11 -7.44 1.79
C PRO A 145 18.29 -7.35 2.76
N SER A 146 18.89 -6.17 2.86
CA SER A 146 19.92 -5.87 3.85
C SER A 146 19.42 -6.06 5.27
N ALA A 147 20.33 -6.32 6.23
CA ALA A 147 19.97 -6.52 7.63
C ALA A 147 19.19 -5.33 8.23
N ALA A 148 19.56 -4.11 7.84
CA ALA A 148 18.85 -2.90 8.26
C ALA A 148 17.41 -2.88 7.76
N VAL A 149 17.21 -3.23 6.48
CA VAL A 149 15.87 -3.27 5.88
C VAL A 149 15.05 -4.44 6.43
N GLN A 150 15.66 -5.59 6.71
CA GLN A 150 14.96 -6.70 7.38
C GLN A 150 14.40 -6.28 8.74
N ALA A 151 15.14 -5.51 9.54
CA ALA A 151 14.65 -4.93 10.79
C ALA A 151 13.51 -3.93 10.54
N GLY A 152 13.62 -3.09 9.51
CA GLY A 152 12.57 -2.17 9.06
C GLY A 152 11.31 -2.89 8.61
N MET A 153 11.42 -4.03 7.94
CA MET A 153 10.28 -4.84 7.51
C MET A 153 9.40 -5.29 8.68
N LEU A 154 10.00 -5.64 9.81
CA LEU A 154 9.25 -5.98 11.03
C LEU A 154 8.45 -4.77 11.54
N GLN A 155 9.07 -3.59 11.55
CA GLN A 155 8.40 -2.34 11.93
C GLN A 155 7.29 -1.97 10.94
N ALA A 156 7.53 -2.15 9.65
CA ALA A 156 6.53 -1.90 8.62
C ALA A 156 5.31 -2.84 8.76
N ALA A 157 5.54 -4.12 9.06
CA ALA A 157 4.46 -5.07 9.33
C ALA A 157 3.60 -4.64 10.52
N GLU A 158 4.22 -4.19 11.62
CA GLU A 158 3.49 -3.67 12.78
C GLU A 158 2.74 -2.38 12.44
N ALA A 159 3.33 -1.49 11.64
CA ALA A 159 2.65 -0.28 11.17
C ALA A 159 1.38 -0.61 10.36
N VAL A 160 1.45 -1.57 9.43
CA VAL A 160 0.28 -2.04 8.66
C VAL A 160 -0.82 -2.56 9.59
N LYS A 161 -0.48 -3.43 10.55
CA LYS A 161 -1.44 -3.97 11.52
C LYS A 161 -2.11 -2.84 12.31
N HIS A 162 -1.33 -1.87 12.77
CA HIS A 162 -1.82 -0.71 13.52
C HIS A 162 -2.80 0.15 12.71
N ILE A 163 -2.49 0.40 11.43
CA ILE A 163 -3.37 1.12 10.53
C ILE A 163 -4.68 0.35 10.35
N LEU A 164 -4.62 -0.95 10.07
CA LEU A 164 -5.79 -1.80 9.90
C LEU A 164 -6.68 -1.80 11.14
N GLN A 165 -6.10 -1.94 12.34
CA GLN A 165 -6.84 -1.89 13.60
C GLN A 165 -7.54 -0.54 13.80
N ARG A 166 -6.86 0.58 13.54
CA ARG A 166 -7.48 1.92 13.63
C ARG A 166 -8.62 2.08 12.64
N TRP A 167 -8.46 1.58 11.42
CA TRP A 167 -9.48 1.74 10.37
C TRP A 167 -10.71 0.86 10.59
N GLN A 168 -10.58 -0.27 11.28
CA GLN A 168 -11.70 -1.13 11.67
C GLN A 168 -12.56 -0.54 12.80
N HIS A 169 -11.99 0.33 13.64
CA HIS A 169 -12.66 0.89 14.81
C HIS A 169 -13.27 2.29 14.60
N VAL A 170 -13.18 2.84 13.40
CA VAL A 170 -13.82 4.12 13.06
C VAL A 170 -15.10 3.83 12.31
N PRO A 171 -16.27 4.24 12.88
CA PRO A 171 -17.55 4.10 12.23
C PRO A 171 -17.68 4.94 10.96
#